data_a2bf86b4daec13a8939070d91b9bdad8
#
_entry.id   a2bf86b4daec13a8939070d91b9bdad8
#
_cell.length_a   1.000
_cell.length_b   1.000
_cell.length_c   1.000
_cell.angle_alpha   90.00
_cell.angle_beta   90.00
_cell.angle_gamma   90.00
#
_symmetry.space_group_name_H-M   'P 1'
#
loop_
_entity.id
_entity.type
_entity.pdbx_description
1 polymer ?
#
loop_
_entity_poly.entity_id
_entity_poly.type
_entity_poly.pdbx_seq_one_letter_code
_entity_poly.pdbx_strand_id
1 'polypeptide(L)'
;LVMDLMKEFNTKKPVVFNTVQLYLKSSFRRLQLMHQSALKNNHYLCLKLVRGAYMEKERSRANFLEIESPVFAHKVDTDNNFDQALLYCLKNIDAKMALFFGTHNEASTYMAIDAMKSQKIKNNDKRVWFSQLYGMSDHISYNLAAKGYNVVKFLPFGPMDQVMPYLIRRAEENSSVPGQTGREIQLVDMELRRRRSKLNGSF
;
A
#
# COMPACT_ATOMS: atom_id res chain seq x y z
N LEU A 1 -20.53 -8.16 -2.84
CA LEU A 1 -20.38 -7.30 -4.02
C LEU A 1 -18.96 -7.40 -4.62
N VAL A 2 -17.86 -6.89 -3.99
CA VAL A 2 -16.51 -6.90 -4.62
C VAL A 2 -16.00 -8.31 -4.86
N MET A 3 -16.20 -9.24 -3.94
CA MET A 3 -15.83 -10.65 -4.12
C MET A 3 -16.61 -11.32 -5.25
N ASP A 4 -17.87 -10.93 -5.47
CA ASP A 4 -18.68 -11.45 -6.58
C ASP A 4 -18.15 -10.94 -7.93
N LEU A 5 -17.79 -9.65 -7.99
CA LEU A 5 -17.13 -9.07 -9.16
C LEU A 5 -15.77 -9.74 -9.45
N MET A 6 -14.99 -10.04 -8.41
CA MET A 6 -13.73 -10.79 -8.61
C MET A 6 -13.99 -12.19 -9.16
N LYS A 7 -15.01 -12.89 -8.66
CA LYS A 7 -15.40 -14.22 -9.14
C LYS A 7 -15.79 -14.19 -10.61
N GLU A 8 -16.41 -13.11 -11.06
CA GLU A 8 -16.84 -12.94 -12.45
C GLU A 8 -15.67 -12.51 -13.36
N PHE A 9 -14.93 -11.47 -12.97
CA PHE A 9 -13.95 -10.80 -13.86
C PHE A 9 -12.51 -11.26 -13.66
N ASN A 10 -12.14 -11.84 -12.52
CA ASN A 10 -10.76 -12.23 -12.23
C ASN A 10 -10.46 -13.71 -12.55
N THR A 11 -11.15 -14.31 -13.49
CA THR A 11 -10.97 -15.73 -13.82
C THR A 11 -9.68 -16.01 -14.58
N LYS A 12 -9.36 -15.19 -15.58
CA LYS A 12 -8.19 -15.35 -16.46
C LYS A 12 -7.01 -14.46 -16.07
N LYS A 13 -7.28 -13.26 -15.58
CA LYS A 13 -6.26 -12.25 -15.21
C LYS A 13 -6.77 -11.36 -14.08
N PRO A 14 -5.86 -10.70 -13.33
CA PRO A 14 -6.23 -9.67 -12.36
C PRO A 14 -6.88 -8.46 -13.02
N VAL A 15 -8.10 -8.11 -12.63
CA VAL A 15 -8.86 -6.96 -13.18
C VAL A 15 -9.47 -6.12 -12.05
N VAL A 16 -10.21 -6.77 -11.14
CA VAL A 16 -10.90 -6.11 -10.02
C VAL A 16 -10.09 -6.30 -8.75
N PHE A 17 -9.79 -5.22 -8.07
CA PHE A 17 -9.03 -5.21 -6.80
C PHE A 17 -9.90 -4.72 -5.65
N ASN A 18 -9.74 -5.36 -4.49
CA ASN A 18 -10.31 -4.90 -3.22
C ASN A 18 -9.22 -4.29 -2.34
N THR A 19 -9.58 -3.32 -1.51
CA THR A 19 -8.65 -2.74 -0.54
C THR A 19 -8.82 -3.39 0.83
N VAL A 20 -7.72 -3.86 1.41
CA VAL A 20 -7.67 -4.39 2.77
C VAL A 20 -6.99 -3.37 3.69
N GLN A 21 -7.72 -2.95 4.73
CA GLN A 21 -7.24 -1.97 5.71
C GLN A 21 -6.68 -2.70 6.93
N LEU A 22 -5.36 -2.65 7.11
CA LEU A 22 -4.64 -3.54 8.04
C LEU A 22 -4.51 -2.97 9.45
N TYR A 23 -5.11 -1.79 9.72
CA TYR A 23 -5.34 -1.32 11.08
C TYR A 23 -6.43 -2.11 11.83
N LEU A 24 -7.25 -2.90 11.12
CA LEU A 24 -8.28 -3.73 11.73
C LEU A 24 -7.71 -5.04 12.23
N LYS A 25 -7.98 -5.40 13.48
CA LYS A 25 -7.55 -6.65 14.12
C LYS A 25 -7.92 -7.90 13.31
N SER A 26 -9.09 -7.90 12.67
CA SER A 26 -9.62 -9.03 11.91
C SER A 26 -9.13 -9.12 10.45
N SER A 27 -8.42 -8.10 9.94
CA SER A 27 -8.17 -7.95 8.50
C SER A 27 -7.28 -9.06 7.92
N PHE A 28 -6.24 -9.49 8.64
CA PHE A 28 -5.37 -10.58 8.17
C PHE A 28 -6.12 -11.91 8.10
N ARG A 29 -6.91 -12.24 9.12
CA ARG A 29 -7.74 -13.45 9.10
C ARG A 29 -8.76 -13.43 7.96
N ARG A 30 -9.40 -12.27 7.74
CA ARG A 30 -10.35 -12.09 6.62
C ARG A 30 -9.66 -12.24 5.26
N LEU A 31 -8.43 -11.72 5.12
CA LEU A 31 -7.62 -11.90 3.92
C LEU A 31 -7.39 -13.38 3.62
N GLN A 32 -7.01 -14.17 4.62
CA GLN A 32 -6.81 -15.61 4.48
C GLN A 32 -8.09 -16.35 4.04
N LEU A 33 -9.23 -15.99 4.62
CA LEU A 33 -10.53 -16.57 4.24
C LEU A 33 -10.92 -16.19 2.81
N MET A 34 -10.69 -14.94 2.40
CA MET A 34 -10.91 -14.50 1.02
C MET A 34 -10.02 -15.28 0.05
N HIS A 35 -8.77 -15.55 0.41
CA HIS A 35 -7.85 -16.33 -0.43
C HIS A 35 -8.33 -17.79 -0.59
N GLN A 36 -8.71 -18.45 0.50
CA GLN A 36 -9.29 -19.79 0.44
C GLN A 36 -10.53 -19.84 -0.45
N SER A 37 -11.42 -18.85 -0.32
CA SER A 37 -12.60 -18.72 -1.18
C SER A 37 -12.24 -18.52 -2.66
N ALA A 38 -11.24 -17.71 -2.96
CA ALA A 38 -10.78 -17.45 -4.32
C ALA A 38 -10.21 -18.72 -4.97
N LEU A 39 -9.41 -19.50 -4.23
CA LEU A 39 -8.89 -20.78 -4.67
C LEU A 39 -10.01 -21.78 -4.96
N LYS A 40 -10.97 -21.91 -4.04
CA LYS A 40 -12.14 -22.79 -4.22
C LYS A 40 -12.95 -22.44 -5.46
N ASN A 41 -13.11 -21.16 -5.74
CA ASN A 41 -13.89 -20.65 -6.90
C ASN A 41 -13.01 -20.41 -8.15
N ASN A 42 -11.74 -20.77 -8.11
CA ASN A 42 -10.81 -20.73 -9.24
C ASN A 42 -10.64 -19.35 -9.90
N HIS A 43 -10.63 -18.25 -9.11
CA HIS A 43 -10.37 -16.89 -9.60
C HIS A 43 -9.21 -16.23 -8.86
N TYR A 44 -8.67 -15.13 -9.42
CA TYR A 44 -7.63 -14.36 -8.75
C TYR A 44 -8.19 -13.54 -7.59
N LEU A 45 -7.58 -13.65 -6.41
CA LEU A 45 -7.74 -12.69 -5.33
C LEU A 45 -6.80 -11.51 -5.58
N CYS A 46 -7.37 -10.34 -5.86
CA CYS A 46 -6.60 -9.14 -6.17
C CYS A 46 -6.80 -8.11 -5.07
N LEU A 47 -5.72 -7.75 -4.39
CA LEU A 47 -5.79 -6.93 -3.19
C LEU A 47 -4.89 -5.69 -3.30
N LYS A 48 -5.39 -4.58 -2.79
CA LYS A 48 -4.58 -3.43 -2.40
C LYS A 48 -4.42 -3.46 -0.90
N LEU A 49 -3.20 -3.63 -0.43
CA LEU A 49 -2.86 -3.58 0.99
C LEU A 49 -2.57 -2.15 1.41
N VAL A 50 -3.26 -1.67 2.43
CA VAL A 50 -3.04 -0.36 3.03
C VAL A 50 -3.08 -0.49 4.55
N ARG A 51 -2.33 0.36 5.27
CA ARG A 51 -2.54 0.48 6.72
C ARG A 51 -3.95 0.96 7.01
N GLY A 52 -4.40 1.97 6.30
CA GLY A 52 -5.77 2.47 6.31
C GLY A 52 -5.90 3.85 6.91
N ALA A 53 -7.04 4.50 6.65
CA ALA A 53 -7.24 5.93 6.88
C ALA A 53 -8.46 6.28 7.74
N TYR A 54 -9.19 5.30 8.24
CA TYR A 54 -10.45 5.56 8.93
C TYR A 54 -10.43 5.11 10.40
N MET A 55 -9.24 5.00 11.00
CA MET A 55 -9.05 4.52 12.38
C MET A 55 -9.89 5.29 13.39
N GLU A 56 -9.90 6.62 13.30
CA GLU A 56 -10.65 7.47 14.25
C GLU A 56 -12.17 7.29 14.10
N LYS A 57 -12.66 7.11 12.87
CA LYS A 57 -14.08 6.82 12.66
C LYS A 57 -14.50 5.48 13.25
N GLU A 58 -13.65 4.46 13.10
CA GLU A 58 -13.91 3.13 13.67
C GLU A 58 -13.86 3.17 15.20
N ARG A 59 -12.90 3.90 15.78
CA ARG A 59 -12.80 4.09 17.23
C ARG A 59 -14.01 4.84 17.79
N SER A 60 -14.38 5.96 17.14
CA SER A 60 -15.56 6.75 17.55
C SER A 60 -16.84 5.92 17.47
N ARG A 61 -16.99 5.12 16.42
CA ARG A 61 -18.13 4.21 16.27
C ARG A 61 -18.15 3.14 17.38
N ALA A 62 -16.99 2.55 17.68
CA ALA A 62 -16.90 1.53 18.73
C ALA A 62 -17.26 2.13 20.09
N ASN A 63 -16.77 3.32 20.39
CA ASN A 63 -17.13 4.04 21.63
C ASN A 63 -18.62 4.36 21.69
N PHE A 64 -19.20 4.85 20.58
CA PHE A 64 -20.65 5.16 20.52
C PHE A 64 -21.53 3.92 20.75
N LEU A 65 -21.08 2.75 20.23
CA LEU A 65 -21.79 1.49 20.37
C LEU A 65 -21.44 0.71 21.64
N GLU A 66 -20.54 1.26 22.48
CA GLU A 66 -20.03 0.60 23.71
C GLU A 66 -19.47 -0.81 23.45
N ILE A 67 -18.79 -1.00 22.29
CA ILE A 67 -18.16 -2.27 21.90
C ILE A 67 -16.64 -2.14 21.87
N GLU A 68 -15.95 -3.28 21.93
CA GLU A 68 -14.50 -3.29 21.77
C GLU A 68 -14.08 -2.69 20.42
N SER A 69 -13.05 -1.84 20.44
CA SER A 69 -12.53 -1.24 19.22
C SER A 69 -11.96 -2.31 18.27
N PRO A 70 -12.40 -2.33 17.00
CA PRO A 70 -11.86 -3.25 16.00
C PRO A 70 -10.45 -2.85 15.53
N VAL A 71 -9.98 -1.66 15.93
CA VAL A 71 -8.68 -1.08 15.54
C VAL A 71 -7.61 -1.49 16.55
N PHE A 72 -6.40 -1.78 16.09
CA PHE A 72 -5.26 -1.97 16.99
C PHE A 72 -5.01 -0.74 17.85
N ALA A 73 -4.60 -0.97 19.11
CA ALA A 73 -4.30 0.10 20.03
C ALA A 73 -3.03 0.87 19.63
N HIS A 74 -2.00 0.14 19.19
CA HIS A 74 -0.70 0.72 18.87
C HIS A 74 -0.40 0.64 17.37
N LYS A 75 0.32 1.64 16.88
CA LYS A 75 0.75 1.69 15.47
C LYS A 75 1.60 0.49 15.08
N VAL A 76 2.45 0.01 15.99
CA VAL A 76 3.34 -1.15 15.73
C VAL A 76 2.55 -2.40 15.39
N ASP A 77 1.38 -2.61 16.01
CA ASP A 77 0.54 -3.77 15.71
C ASP A 77 -0.06 -3.69 14.30
N THR A 78 -0.44 -2.47 13.88
CA THR A 78 -0.86 -2.21 12.50
C THR A 78 0.29 -2.45 11.51
N ASP A 79 1.50 -2.00 11.84
CA ASP A 79 2.68 -2.21 11.02
C ASP A 79 2.99 -3.72 10.87
N ASN A 80 3.00 -4.47 11.98
CA ASN A 80 3.19 -5.92 11.98
C ASN A 80 2.12 -6.65 11.18
N ASN A 81 0.86 -6.26 11.32
CA ASN A 81 -0.25 -6.86 10.58
C ASN A 81 -0.15 -6.59 9.07
N PHE A 82 0.30 -5.38 8.69
CA PHE A 82 0.58 -5.05 7.30
C PHE A 82 1.72 -5.90 6.72
N ASP A 83 2.81 -6.01 7.45
CA ASP A 83 3.99 -6.75 7.01
C ASP A 83 3.71 -8.26 6.94
N GLN A 84 2.94 -8.83 7.88
CA GLN A 84 2.45 -10.20 7.81
C GLN A 84 1.58 -10.44 6.57
N ALA A 85 0.64 -9.53 6.29
CA ALA A 85 -0.23 -9.63 5.13
C ALA A 85 0.57 -9.55 3.82
N LEU A 86 1.55 -8.64 3.74
CA LEU A 86 2.46 -8.48 2.62
C LEU A 86 3.22 -9.78 2.34
N LEU A 87 3.87 -10.34 3.35
CA LEU A 87 4.65 -11.58 3.22
C LEU A 87 3.77 -12.77 2.86
N TYR A 88 2.59 -12.90 3.49
CA TYR A 88 1.62 -13.94 3.15
C TYR A 88 1.20 -13.87 1.70
N CYS A 89 0.89 -12.68 1.21
CA CYS A 89 0.45 -12.48 -0.16
C CYS A 89 1.56 -12.79 -1.17
N LEU A 90 2.79 -12.33 -0.94
CA LEU A 90 3.91 -12.66 -1.82
C LEU A 90 4.21 -14.15 -1.83
N LYS A 91 4.16 -14.81 -0.67
CA LYS A 91 4.36 -16.26 -0.56
C LYS A 91 3.34 -17.06 -1.40
N ASN A 92 2.14 -16.52 -1.56
CA ASN A 92 1.05 -17.16 -2.28
C ASN A 92 0.80 -16.54 -3.67
N ILE A 93 1.76 -15.82 -4.24
CA ILE A 93 1.56 -15.09 -5.51
C ILE A 93 1.17 -16.04 -6.66
N ASP A 94 1.72 -17.24 -6.71
CA ASP A 94 1.41 -18.23 -7.74
C ASP A 94 0.10 -18.98 -7.47
N ALA A 95 -0.49 -18.81 -6.28
CA ALA A 95 -1.80 -19.33 -5.91
C ALA A 95 -2.91 -18.31 -6.22
N LYS A 96 -2.96 -17.81 -7.46
CA LYS A 96 -3.96 -16.87 -7.97
C LYS A 96 -4.09 -15.59 -7.15
N MET A 97 -2.97 -14.93 -6.84
CA MET A 97 -2.97 -13.68 -6.11
C MET A 97 -2.37 -12.54 -6.94
N ALA A 98 -2.88 -11.31 -6.77
CA ALA A 98 -2.29 -10.10 -7.33
C ALA A 98 -2.41 -8.95 -6.33
N LEU A 99 -1.42 -8.05 -6.31
CA LEU A 99 -1.19 -7.13 -5.21
C LEU A 99 -0.87 -5.72 -5.65
N PHE A 100 -1.45 -4.75 -4.94
CA PHE A 100 -0.95 -3.39 -4.86
C PHE A 100 -0.48 -3.12 -3.43
N PHE A 101 0.77 -2.71 -3.25
CA PHE A 101 1.28 -2.23 -1.97
C PHE A 101 1.05 -0.72 -1.88
N GLY A 102 -0.03 -0.32 -1.20
CA GLY A 102 -0.37 1.08 -0.95
C GLY A 102 0.32 1.59 0.30
N THR A 103 1.60 1.95 0.21
CA THR A 103 2.39 2.37 1.36
C THR A 103 3.41 3.45 1.01
N HIS A 104 3.67 4.34 1.98
CA HIS A 104 4.74 5.33 2.00
C HIS A 104 5.90 4.92 2.93
N ASN A 105 5.80 3.74 3.55
CA ASN A 105 6.79 3.23 4.49
C ASN A 105 7.94 2.55 3.76
N GLU A 106 9.15 3.10 3.93
CA GLU A 106 10.37 2.56 3.29
C GLU A 106 10.69 1.15 3.77
N ALA A 107 10.56 0.87 5.08
CA ALA A 107 10.90 -0.43 5.64
C ALA A 107 10.02 -1.54 5.05
N SER A 108 8.69 -1.33 4.99
CA SER A 108 7.78 -2.29 4.34
C SER A 108 8.03 -2.41 2.83
N THR A 109 8.48 -1.33 2.17
CA THR A 109 8.87 -1.38 0.76
C THR A 109 10.12 -2.23 0.55
N TYR A 110 11.15 -2.08 1.38
CA TYR A 110 12.34 -2.92 1.34
C TYR A 110 12.00 -4.39 1.65
N MET A 111 11.15 -4.63 2.65
CA MET A 111 10.67 -5.98 2.97
C MET A 111 9.98 -6.64 1.78
N ALA A 112 9.12 -5.90 1.05
CA ALA A 112 8.49 -6.40 -0.17
C ALA A 112 9.52 -6.76 -1.24
N ILE A 113 10.52 -5.90 -1.48
CA ILE A 113 11.61 -6.13 -2.44
C ILE A 113 12.40 -7.38 -2.09
N ASP A 114 12.78 -7.54 -0.84
CA ASP A 114 13.58 -8.69 -0.38
C ASP A 114 12.77 -9.99 -0.43
N ALA A 115 11.48 -9.95 -0.10
CA ALA A 115 10.58 -11.07 -0.27
C ALA A 115 10.38 -11.46 -1.74
N MET A 116 10.24 -10.49 -2.66
CA MET A 116 10.18 -10.74 -4.09
C MET A 116 11.46 -11.40 -4.60
N LYS A 117 12.63 -10.90 -4.19
CA LYS A 117 13.93 -11.48 -4.57
C LYS A 117 14.09 -12.92 -4.07
N SER A 118 13.80 -13.17 -2.78
CA SER A 118 13.93 -14.50 -2.17
C SER A 118 13.03 -15.53 -2.83
N GLN A 119 11.88 -15.13 -3.34
CA GLN A 119 10.93 -15.98 -4.04
C GLN A 119 11.11 -15.97 -5.55
N LYS A 120 12.16 -15.31 -6.07
CA LYS A 120 12.46 -15.21 -7.50
C LYS A 120 11.32 -14.57 -8.33
N ILE A 121 10.52 -13.70 -7.71
CA ILE A 121 9.49 -12.91 -8.40
C ILE A 121 10.19 -11.79 -9.18
N LYS A 122 9.91 -11.67 -10.48
CA LYS A 122 10.51 -10.63 -11.33
C LYS A 122 10.06 -9.23 -10.88
N ASN A 123 10.94 -8.23 -11.01
CA ASN A 123 10.63 -6.85 -10.67
C ASN A 123 9.37 -6.34 -11.41
N ASN A 124 9.20 -6.73 -12.67
CA ASN A 124 8.09 -6.34 -13.54
C ASN A 124 6.96 -7.37 -13.59
N ASP A 125 6.83 -8.25 -12.59
CA ASP A 125 5.72 -9.19 -12.53
C ASP A 125 4.40 -8.43 -12.47
N LYS A 126 3.53 -8.65 -13.46
CA LYS A 126 2.26 -7.93 -13.63
C LYS A 126 1.26 -8.12 -12.49
N ARG A 127 1.54 -9.05 -11.58
CA ARG A 127 0.71 -9.31 -10.40
C ARG A 127 1.13 -8.48 -9.18
N VAL A 128 2.28 -7.78 -9.23
CA VAL A 128 2.83 -7.03 -8.09
C VAL A 128 3.07 -5.59 -8.49
N TRP A 129 2.46 -4.67 -7.73
CA TRP A 129 2.52 -3.23 -7.97
C TRP A 129 2.79 -2.47 -6.68
N PHE A 130 3.64 -1.46 -6.76
CA PHE A 130 3.86 -0.48 -5.70
C PHE A 130 3.03 0.76 -5.98
N SER A 131 2.33 1.27 -4.97
CA SER A 131 1.39 2.38 -5.13
C SER A 131 1.60 3.45 -4.07
N GLN A 132 1.88 4.66 -4.50
CA GLN A 132 2.00 5.85 -3.66
C GLN A 132 1.03 6.94 -4.13
N LEU A 133 0.72 7.88 -3.24
CA LEU A 133 -0.03 9.06 -3.60
C LEU A 133 0.82 10.00 -4.48
N TYR A 134 0.18 10.66 -5.42
CA TYR A 134 0.82 11.69 -6.20
C TYR A 134 1.32 12.83 -5.29
N GLY A 135 2.53 13.31 -5.55
CA GLY A 135 3.18 14.33 -4.73
C GLY A 135 3.75 13.83 -3.39
N MET A 136 3.70 12.51 -3.12
CA MET A 136 4.24 11.94 -1.90
C MET A 136 5.19 10.78 -2.21
N SER A 137 6.26 10.65 -1.40
CA SER A 137 7.25 9.55 -1.47
C SER A 137 7.81 9.33 -2.87
N ASP A 138 8.14 10.42 -3.57
CA ASP A 138 8.67 10.36 -4.93
C ASP A 138 10.01 9.62 -4.99
N HIS A 139 10.83 9.74 -3.94
CA HIS A 139 12.06 8.98 -3.78
C HIS A 139 11.84 7.45 -3.81
N ILE A 140 10.74 6.94 -3.21
CA ILE A 140 10.37 5.52 -3.30
C ILE A 140 9.95 5.18 -4.72
N SER A 141 8.99 5.95 -5.27
CA SER A 141 8.37 5.68 -6.56
C SER A 141 9.37 5.68 -7.71
N TYR A 142 10.22 6.72 -7.80
CA TYR A 142 11.19 6.84 -8.89
C TYR A 142 12.34 5.83 -8.79
N ASN A 143 12.81 5.52 -7.57
CA ASN A 143 13.83 4.50 -7.38
C ASN A 143 13.33 3.09 -7.72
N LEU A 144 12.09 2.75 -7.38
CA LEU A 144 11.46 1.49 -7.76
C LEU A 144 11.30 1.40 -9.28
N ALA A 145 10.76 2.45 -9.92
CA ALA A 145 10.58 2.49 -11.36
C ALA A 145 11.92 2.38 -12.11
N ALA A 146 12.97 3.07 -11.65
CA ALA A 146 14.31 2.98 -12.22
C ALA A 146 14.92 1.57 -12.13
N LYS A 147 14.49 0.76 -11.16
CA LYS A 147 14.88 -0.66 -11.00
C LYS A 147 13.94 -1.64 -11.70
N GLY A 148 12.98 -1.14 -12.49
CA GLY A 148 12.06 -1.94 -13.29
C GLY A 148 10.89 -2.54 -12.51
N TYR A 149 10.59 -2.07 -11.29
CA TYR A 149 9.37 -2.47 -10.59
C TYR A 149 8.14 -1.76 -11.16
N ASN A 150 6.98 -2.42 -11.08
CA ASN A 150 5.74 -1.79 -11.47
C ASN A 150 5.31 -0.78 -10.38
N VAL A 151 5.18 0.47 -10.76
CA VAL A 151 4.81 1.56 -9.86
C VAL A 151 3.63 2.33 -10.41
N VAL A 152 2.70 2.69 -9.54
CA VAL A 152 1.60 3.60 -9.87
C VAL A 152 1.53 4.75 -8.86
N LYS A 153 1.20 5.94 -9.36
CA LYS A 153 0.85 7.09 -8.55
C LYS A 153 -0.67 7.25 -8.54
N PHE A 154 -1.26 7.24 -7.35
CA PHE A 154 -2.68 7.52 -7.20
C PHE A 154 -2.90 9.03 -7.22
N LEU A 155 -3.58 9.50 -8.26
CA LEU A 155 -3.98 10.90 -8.40
C LEU A 155 -5.45 11.03 -8.02
N PRO A 156 -5.79 11.70 -6.89
CA PRO A 156 -7.17 12.01 -6.57
C PRO A 156 -7.77 12.93 -7.64
N PHE A 157 -8.92 12.54 -8.16
CA PHE A 157 -9.64 13.28 -9.18
C PHE A 157 -11.14 13.25 -8.87
N GLY A 158 -11.82 14.39 -9.05
CA GLY A 158 -13.25 14.50 -8.84
C GLY A 158 -13.69 15.93 -8.52
N PRO A 159 -14.99 16.15 -8.22
CA PRO A 159 -15.48 17.42 -7.74
C PRO A 159 -14.77 17.88 -6.46
N MET A 160 -14.56 19.18 -6.34
CA MET A 160 -13.75 19.78 -5.26
C MET A 160 -14.28 19.42 -3.86
N ASP A 161 -15.60 19.45 -3.69
CA ASP A 161 -16.29 19.10 -2.44
C ASP A 161 -16.02 17.67 -1.97
N GLN A 162 -15.79 16.74 -2.91
CA GLN A 162 -15.50 15.34 -2.63
C GLN A 162 -13.99 15.08 -2.48
N VAL A 163 -13.16 15.76 -3.27
CA VAL A 163 -11.70 15.54 -3.27
C VAL A 163 -11.02 16.26 -2.09
N MET A 164 -11.47 17.47 -1.73
CA MET A 164 -10.86 18.23 -0.64
C MET A 164 -10.84 17.52 0.71
N PRO A 165 -11.93 16.89 1.18
CA PRO A 165 -11.89 16.12 2.43
C PRO A 165 -10.92 14.94 2.39
N TYR A 166 -10.71 14.35 1.22
CA TYR A 166 -9.72 13.30 1.02
C TYR A 166 -8.29 13.84 1.15
N LEU A 167 -7.98 14.97 0.51
CA LEU A 167 -6.66 15.62 0.53
C LEU A 167 -6.30 16.12 1.92
N ILE A 168 -7.26 16.74 2.65
CA ILE A 168 -7.06 17.20 4.03
C ILE A 168 -6.65 16.04 4.92
N ARG A 169 -7.38 14.91 4.87
CA ARG A 169 -7.01 13.73 5.67
C ARG A 169 -5.61 13.19 5.34
N ARG A 170 -5.18 13.30 4.09
CA ARG A 170 -3.81 12.89 3.71
C ARG A 170 -2.76 13.85 4.24
N ALA A 171 -3.04 15.14 4.21
CA ALA A 171 -2.16 16.16 4.78
C ALA A 171 -2.01 15.99 6.30
N GLU A 172 -3.11 15.72 7.01
CA GLU A 172 -3.12 15.43 8.44
C GLU A 172 -2.32 14.17 8.79
N GLU A 173 -2.50 13.09 8.03
CA GLU A 173 -1.73 11.85 8.21
C GLU A 173 -0.23 12.08 7.99
N ASN A 174 0.15 12.85 6.99
CA ASN A 174 1.54 13.19 6.71
C ASN A 174 2.17 14.01 7.84
N SER A 175 1.42 14.98 8.37
CA SER A 175 1.92 15.84 9.45
C SER A 175 1.96 15.11 10.80
N SER A 176 1.16 14.06 10.98
CA SER A 176 1.13 13.26 12.21
C SER A 176 2.26 12.24 12.34
N VAL A 177 3.04 11.99 11.27
CA VAL A 177 4.21 11.11 11.31
C VAL A 177 5.48 11.94 11.55
N PRO A 178 6.04 11.93 12.78
CA PRO A 178 7.23 12.71 13.08
C PRO A 178 8.40 12.31 12.16
N GLY A 179 9.04 13.30 11.52
CA GLY A 179 10.25 13.11 10.73
C GLY A 179 10.06 12.77 9.24
N GLN A 180 8.85 12.44 8.77
CA GLN A 180 8.66 12.08 7.36
C GLN A 180 8.85 13.30 6.43
N THR A 181 8.25 14.43 6.74
CA THR A 181 8.41 15.68 5.97
C THR A 181 9.86 16.19 6.02
N GLY A 182 10.52 16.12 7.19
CA GLY A 182 11.93 16.49 7.33
C GLY A 182 12.85 15.60 6.48
N ARG A 183 12.57 14.30 6.40
CA ARG A 183 13.33 13.37 5.57
C ARG A 183 13.14 13.62 4.07
N GLU A 184 11.93 13.89 3.61
CA GLU A 184 11.67 14.22 2.20
C GLU A 184 12.41 15.50 1.78
N ILE A 185 12.40 16.54 2.61
CA ILE A 185 13.16 17.78 2.38
C ILE A 185 14.67 17.48 2.29
N GLN A 186 15.23 16.69 3.22
CA GLN A 186 16.63 16.28 3.16
C GLN A 186 16.99 15.53 1.88
N LEU A 187 16.15 14.61 1.43
CA LEU A 187 16.37 13.87 0.18
C LEU A 187 16.33 14.78 -1.05
N VAL A 188 15.41 15.75 -1.08
CA VAL A 188 15.36 16.77 -2.14
C VAL A 188 16.64 17.65 -2.13
N ASP A 189 17.10 18.10 -0.96
CA ASP A 189 18.31 18.90 -0.84
C ASP A 189 19.56 18.10 -1.28
N MET A 190 19.67 16.84 -0.88
CA MET A 190 20.74 15.94 -1.34
C MET A 190 20.76 15.80 -2.87
N GLU A 191 19.59 15.61 -3.50
CA GLU A 191 19.49 15.49 -4.95
C GLU A 191 19.81 16.82 -5.66
N LEU A 192 19.39 17.95 -5.11
CA LEU A 192 19.78 19.26 -5.62
C LEU A 192 21.30 19.48 -5.57
N ARG A 193 21.95 19.12 -4.47
CA ARG A 193 23.42 19.17 -4.33
C ARG A 193 24.09 18.25 -5.37
N ARG A 194 23.59 17.02 -5.54
CA ARG A 194 24.11 16.09 -6.55
C ARG A 194 24.00 16.63 -7.96
N ARG A 195 22.90 17.27 -8.32
CA ARG A 195 22.73 17.90 -9.65
C ARG A 195 23.68 19.07 -9.83
N ARG A 196 23.82 19.95 -8.83
CA ARG A 196 24.74 21.09 -8.88
C ARG A 196 26.20 20.63 -9.03
N SER A 197 26.62 19.59 -8.32
CA SER A 197 27.99 19.06 -8.46
C SER A 197 28.27 18.50 -9.85
N LYS A 198 27.29 17.87 -10.50
CA LYS A 198 27.41 17.40 -11.89
C LYS A 198 27.51 18.55 -12.90
N LEU A 199 26.78 19.65 -12.69
CA LEU A 199 26.85 20.82 -13.55
C LEU A 199 28.19 21.57 -13.40
N ASN A 200 28.76 21.59 -12.21
CA ASN A 200 30.04 22.26 -11.93
C ASN A 200 31.27 21.38 -12.23
N GLY A 201 31.10 20.09 -12.50
CA GLY A 201 32.18 19.16 -12.86
C GLY A 201 32.31 18.86 -14.36
N SER A 202 31.59 19.60 -15.20
CA SER A 202 31.63 19.49 -16.68
C SER A 202 32.41 20.67 -17.26
N PHE A 203 33.70 20.83 -16.87
CA PHE A 203 34.69 21.64 -17.53
C PHE A 203 35.99 20.85 -17.65
#